data_18b6f4535b5f48a9a85e44e3eb33387c
#
_entry.id   18b6f4535b5f48a9a85e44e3eb33387c
#
_cell.length_a   1.000
_cell.length_b   1.000
_cell.length_c   1.000
_cell.angle_alpha   90.00
_cell.angle_beta   90.00
_cell.angle_gamma   90.00
#
_symmetry.space_group_name_H-M   'P 1'
#
loop_
_entity.id
_entity.type
_entity.pdbx_description
1 polymer ?
#
loop_
_entity_poly.entity_id
_entity_poly.type
_entity_poly.pdbx_seq_one_letter_code
_entity_poly.pdbx_strand_id
1 'polypeptide(L)'
;MALVNENYLKLQGSYLFAEIAHRVQKFKVENTEAEVISLGIGDVTLPLPEVSIEAMHKAVDEMANKETLRGYGPEQGYAFLREKIRDVIYKSRGVDIETDEIFVSDGAKSDCGNIQEIFGVDNTIAITDPVYPVYLDTN
;
A
#
# COMPACT_ATOMS: atom_id res chain seq x y z
N MET A 1 -27.87 -16.72 -12.33
CA MET A 1 -26.81 -16.29 -13.26
C MET A 1 -26.23 -15.00 -12.71
N ALA A 2 -24.92 -14.90 -12.55
CA ALA A 2 -24.32 -13.66 -12.07
C ALA A 2 -24.32 -12.62 -13.20
N LEU A 3 -24.64 -11.37 -12.85
CA LEU A 3 -24.63 -10.24 -13.78
C LEU A 3 -23.36 -9.42 -13.54
N VAL A 4 -22.81 -8.86 -14.61
CA VAL A 4 -21.65 -7.97 -14.53
C VAL A 4 -22.10 -6.61 -14.00
N ASN A 5 -21.27 -5.98 -13.18
CA ASN A 5 -21.51 -4.60 -12.78
C ASN A 5 -21.25 -3.67 -13.98
N GLU A 6 -22.32 -3.12 -14.56
CA GLU A 6 -22.24 -2.29 -15.76
C GLU A 6 -21.48 -0.97 -15.54
N ASN A 7 -21.23 -0.56 -14.31
CA ASN A 7 -20.40 0.61 -14.04
C ASN A 7 -18.95 0.44 -14.52
N TYR A 8 -18.45 -0.80 -14.58
CA TYR A 8 -17.13 -1.05 -15.18
C TYR A 8 -17.04 -0.67 -16.66
N LEU A 9 -18.16 -0.67 -17.37
CA LEU A 9 -18.20 -0.26 -18.77
C LEU A 9 -18.04 1.27 -18.96
N LYS A 10 -18.18 2.04 -17.88
CA LYS A 10 -18.04 3.50 -17.87
C LYS A 10 -16.59 3.94 -17.59
N LEU A 11 -15.75 3.02 -17.08
CA LEU A 11 -14.35 3.32 -16.80
C LEU A 11 -13.55 3.49 -18.09
N GLN A 12 -12.60 4.41 -18.08
CA GLN A 12 -11.65 4.54 -19.19
C GLN A 12 -10.79 3.27 -19.29
N GLY A 13 -10.57 2.79 -20.50
CA GLY A 13 -9.91 1.52 -20.78
C GLY A 13 -8.40 1.47 -20.50
N SER A 14 -7.80 2.56 -20.01
CA SER A 14 -6.37 2.60 -19.69
C SER A 14 -6.10 3.22 -18.32
N TYR A 15 -5.26 2.54 -17.55
CA TYR A 15 -4.69 3.09 -16.33
C TYR A 15 -3.49 3.98 -16.68
N LEU A 16 -3.43 5.19 -16.12
CA LEU A 16 -2.43 6.22 -16.45
C LEU A 16 -0.99 5.68 -16.53
N PHE A 17 -0.58 4.89 -15.57
CA PHE A 17 0.80 4.37 -15.53
C PHE A 17 1.09 3.34 -16.61
N ALA A 18 0.11 2.54 -17.00
CA ALA A 18 0.25 1.61 -18.12
C ALA A 18 0.41 2.37 -19.45
N GLU A 19 -0.37 3.42 -19.65
CA GLU A 19 -0.27 4.29 -20.82
C GLU A 19 1.11 4.98 -20.90
N ILE A 20 1.60 5.53 -19.79
CA ILE A 20 2.93 6.12 -19.71
C ILE A 20 4.02 5.09 -20.02
N ALA A 21 3.96 3.90 -19.46
CA ALA A 21 4.91 2.83 -19.74
C ALA A 21 4.95 2.46 -21.23
N HIS A 22 3.78 2.35 -21.86
CA HIS A 22 3.67 2.12 -23.31
C HIS A 22 4.31 3.23 -24.13
N ARG A 23 4.06 4.50 -23.81
CA ARG A 23 4.65 5.65 -24.50
C ARG A 23 6.18 5.70 -24.36
N VAL A 24 6.68 5.43 -23.14
CA VAL A 24 8.13 5.38 -22.89
C VAL A 24 8.77 4.24 -23.68
N GLN A 25 8.17 3.06 -23.71
CA GLN A 25 8.68 1.94 -24.47
C GLN A 25 8.71 2.24 -25.98
N LYS A 26 7.63 2.81 -26.51
CA LYS A 26 7.57 3.22 -27.92
C LYS A 26 8.67 4.24 -28.24
N PHE A 27 8.83 5.27 -27.40
CA PHE A 27 9.86 6.29 -27.58
C PHE A 27 11.27 5.68 -27.62
N LYS A 28 11.59 4.76 -26.72
CA LYS A 28 12.89 4.08 -26.69
C LYS A 28 13.16 3.25 -27.93
N VAL A 29 12.14 2.64 -28.52
CA VAL A 29 12.28 1.88 -29.77
C VAL A 29 12.53 2.81 -30.96
N GLU A 30 11.86 3.96 -30.99
CA GLU A 30 11.99 4.94 -32.07
C GLU A 30 13.26 5.81 -31.95
N ASN A 31 13.85 5.89 -30.74
CA ASN A 31 15.00 6.76 -30.44
C ASN A 31 16.05 5.98 -29.63
N THR A 32 16.73 5.06 -30.31
CA THR A 32 17.66 4.11 -29.66
C THR A 32 18.84 4.77 -28.94
N GLU A 33 19.27 5.96 -29.43
CA GLU A 33 20.39 6.73 -28.86
C GLU A 33 19.94 7.70 -27.74
N ALA A 34 18.63 7.79 -27.46
CA ALA A 34 18.13 8.72 -26.46
C ALA A 34 18.17 8.10 -25.05
N GLU A 35 18.77 8.83 -24.12
CA GLU A 35 18.66 8.51 -22.69
C GLU A 35 17.37 9.06 -22.11
N VAL A 36 16.57 8.18 -21.46
CA VAL A 36 15.32 8.57 -20.82
C VAL A 36 15.53 8.72 -19.33
N ILE A 37 15.43 9.95 -18.82
CA ILE A 37 15.44 10.25 -17.39
C ILE A 37 14.01 10.19 -16.86
N SER A 38 13.74 9.25 -15.95
CA SER A 38 12.42 9.10 -15.35
C SER A 38 12.28 10.00 -14.12
N LEU A 39 11.35 10.95 -14.19
CA LEU A 39 10.95 11.81 -13.06
C LEU A 39 9.52 11.50 -12.61
N GLY A 40 9.00 10.33 -12.99
CA GLY A 40 7.64 9.92 -12.75
C GLY A 40 7.41 9.34 -11.35
N ILE A 41 7.00 8.07 -11.29
CA ILE A 41 6.68 7.39 -10.03
C ILE A 41 7.93 7.24 -9.17
N GLY A 42 7.83 7.66 -7.90
CA GLY A 42 8.84 7.33 -6.90
C GLY A 42 8.86 5.83 -6.63
N ASP A 43 10.02 5.23 -6.64
CA ASP A 43 10.21 3.82 -6.35
C ASP A 43 11.30 3.63 -5.29
N VAL A 44 11.34 2.45 -4.68
CA VAL A 44 12.40 2.07 -3.75
C VAL A 44 13.68 1.88 -4.54
N THR A 45 14.69 2.68 -4.24
CA THR A 45 15.98 2.67 -4.96
C THR A 45 17.12 2.04 -4.15
N LEU A 46 16.90 1.77 -2.87
CA LEU A 46 17.88 1.18 -1.98
C LEU A 46 17.44 -0.21 -1.51
N PRO A 47 18.39 -1.14 -1.32
CA PRO A 47 18.07 -2.44 -0.74
C PRO A 47 17.58 -2.29 0.71
N LEU A 48 16.93 -3.34 1.21
CA LEU A 48 16.55 -3.41 2.62
C LEU A 48 17.79 -3.36 3.52
N PRO A 49 17.71 -2.69 4.68
CA PRO A 49 18.75 -2.76 5.68
C PRO A 49 19.01 -4.20 6.15
N GLU A 50 20.26 -4.52 6.45
CA GLU A 50 20.66 -5.86 6.90
C GLU A 50 19.85 -6.36 8.10
N VAL A 51 19.60 -5.49 9.08
CA VAL A 51 18.75 -5.80 10.25
C VAL A 51 17.34 -6.26 9.87
N SER A 52 16.77 -5.74 8.78
CA SER A 52 15.47 -6.16 8.30
C SER A 52 15.53 -7.55 7.65
N ILE A 53 16.59 -7.82 6.88
CA ILE A 53 16.83 -9.13 6.27
C ILE A 53 17.01 -10.20 7.34
N GLU A 54 17.84 -9.92 8.36
CA GLU A 54 18.04 -10.83 9.50
C GLU A 54 16.74 -11.13 10.25
N ALA A 55 15.91 -10.10 10.48
CA ALA A 55 14.61 -10.26 11.13
C ALA A 55 13.66 -11.15 10.32
N MET A 56 13.66 -10.98 8.99
CA MET A 56 12.86 -11.82 8.07
C MET A 56 13.33 -13.27 8.09
N HIS A 57 14.65 -13.54 8.08
CA HIS A 57 15.19 -14.89 8.21
C HIS A 57 14.76 -15.54 9.53
N LYS A 58 14.88 -14.83 10.66
CA LYS A 58 14.43 -15.33 11.96
C LYS A 58 12.93 -15.65 11.97
N ALA A 59 12.12 -14.81 11.36
CA ALA A 59 10.69 -15.07 11.27
C ALA A 59 10.36 -16.32 10.44
N VAL A 60 11.13 -16.60 9.39
CA VAL A 60 10.99 -17.85 8.61
C VAL A 60 11.41 -19.06 9.45
N ASP A 61 12.51 -18.96 10.20
CA ASP A 61 12.96 -20.03 11.08
C ASP A 61 11.96 -20.36 12.20
N GLU A 62 11.28 -19.34 12.74
CA GLU A 62 10.17 -19.51 13.69
C GLU A 62 9.03 -20.38 13.12
N MET A 63 8.75 -20.27 11.81
CA MET A 63 7.70 -21.05 11.16
C MET A 63 8.03 -22.55 11.03
N ALA A 64 9.30 -22.95 11.19
CA ALA A 64 9.72 -24.34 11.13
C ALA A 64 9.42 -25.12 12.43
N ASN A 65 9.15 -24.44 13.53
CA ASN A 65 8.95 -25.05 14.85
C ASN A 65 7.51 -24.93 15.30
N LYS A 66 6.95 -26.02 15.80
CA LYS A 66 5.54 -26.09 16.27
C LYS A 66 5.24 -25.08 17.39
N GLU A 67 6.21 -24.81 18.26
CA GLU A 67 6.06 -23.92 19.41
C GLU A 67 6.06 -22.44 19.01
N THR A 68 6.68 -22.10 17.90
CA THR A 68 6.82 -20.72 17.41
C THR A 68 6.03 -20.43 16.13
N LEU A 69 5.50 -21.49 15.50
CA LEU A 69 4.60 -21.35 14.34
C LEU A 69 3.41 -20.46 14.68
N ARG A 70 3.19 -19.47 13.85
CA ARG A 70 2.07 -18.53 13.96
C ARG A 70 1.03 -18.83 12.88
N GLY A 71 -0.18 -19.17 13.31
CA GLY A 71 -1.34 -19.27 12.44
C GLY A 71 -2.02 -17.91 12.25
N TYR A 72 -3.37 -17.89 12.26
CA TYR A 72 -4.12 -16.64 12.25
C TYR A 72 -3.77 -15.79 13.47
N GLY A 73 -3.34 -14.56 13.20
CA GLY A 73 -3.09 -13.57 14.24
C GLY A 73 -4.39 -12.86 14.71
N PRO A 74 -4.26 -11.97 15.71
CA PRO A 74 -5.35 -11.07 16.09
C PRO A 74 -5.75 -10.16 14.91
N GLU A 75 -7.04 -9.85 14.79
CA GLU A 75 -7.60 -9.03 13.70
C GLU A 75 -6.93 -7.66 13.55
N GLN A 76 -6.57 -7.02 14.64
CA GLN A 76 -5.86 -5.73 14.65
C GLN A 76 -4.34 -5.86 14.41
N GLY A 77 -3.80 -7.06 14.36
CA GLY A 77 -2.37 -7.34 14.35
C GLY A 77 -1.80 -7.67 15.73
N TYR A 78 -0.62 -8.24 15.77
CA TYR A 78 0.04 -8.67 17.01
C TYR A 78 0.30 -7.50 17.96
N ALA A 79 0.04 -7.71 19.25
CA ALA A 79 0.21 -6.70 20.29
C ALA A 79 1.63 -6.13 20.32
N PHE A 80 2.66 -6.99 20.23
CA PHE A 80 4.07 -6.54 20.25
C PHE A 80 4.39 -5.55 19.13
N LEU A 81 3.78 -5.70 17.93
CA LEU A 81 3.98 -4.79 16.81
C LEU A 81 3.24 -3.47 17.03
N ARG A 82 1.99 -3.54 17.49
CA ARG A 82 1.18 -2.34 17.77
C ARG A 82 1.78 -1.50 18.89
N GLU A 83 2.26 -2.13 19.96
CA GLU A 83 2.98 -1.47 21.05
C GLU A 83 4.26 -0.78 20.53
N LYS A 84 5.01 -1.48 19.67
CA LYS A 84 6.23 -0.92 19.07
C LYS A 84 5.94 0.27 18.16
N ILE A 85 4.86 0.21 17.37
CA ILE A 85 4.39 1.32 16.53
C ILE A 85 4.02 2.51 17.42
N ARG A 86 3.20 2.30 18.46
CA ARG A 86 2.84 3.36 19.42
C ARG A 86 4.07 4.01 20.02
N ASP A 87 4.99 3.23 20.58
CA ASP A 87 6.10 3.76 21.36
C ASP A 87 7.17 4.43 20.49
N VAL A 88 7.50 3.83 19.34
CA VAL A 88 8.60 4.30 18.48
C VAL A 88 8.11 5.37 17.47
N ILE A 89 6.90 5.25 16.96
CA ILE A 89 6.43 6.18 15.92
C ILE A 89 5.65 7.35 16.51
N TYR A 90 4.71 7.10 17.40
CA TYR A 90 3.81 8.12 17.91
C TYR A 90 4.36 8.80 19.17
N LYS A 91 4.62 8.03 20.21
CA LYS A 91 5.07 8.58 21.49
C LYS A 91 6.41 9.31 21.40
N SER A 92 7.33 8.84 20.57
CA SER A 92 8.60 9.55 20.33
C SER A 92 8.42 10.94 19.69
N ARG A 93 7.26 11.19 19.09
CA ARG A 93 6.88 12.48 18.48
C ARG A 93 5.91 13.29 19.35
N GLY A 94 5.67 12.87 20.59
CA GLY A 94 4.75 13.53 21.49
C GLY A 94 3.27 13.32 21.17
N VAL A 95 2.96 12.31 20.34
CA VAL A 95 1.58 11.93 20.03
C VAL A 95 1.18 10.79 20.96
N ASP A 96 0.14 10.98 21.74
CA ASP A 96 -0.40 9.98 22.65
C ASP A 96 -1.59 9.29 22.01
N ILE A 97 -1.43 7.99 21.76
CA ILE A 97 -2.47 7.09 21.25
C ILE A 97 -2.42 5.76 22.00
N GLU A 98 -3.53 5.09 22.07
CA GLU A 98 -3.61 3.75 22.67
C GLU A 98 -3.33 2.66 21.64
N THR A 99 -2.92 1.49 22.10
CA THR A 99 -2.60 0.35 21.21
C THR A 99 -3.83 -0.20 20.48
N ASP A 100 -5.02 0.00 21.00
CA ASP A 100 -6.29 -0.41 20.39
C ASP A 100 -6.75 0.54 19.26
N GLU A 101 -6.12 1.70 19.14
CA GLU A 101 -6.31 2.62 18.01
C GLU A 101 -5.42 2.27 16.80
N ILE A 102 -4.56 1.24 16.91
CA ILE A 102 -3.64 0.81 15.85
C ILE A 102 -4.13 -0.48 15.22
N PHE A 103 -4.34 -0.43 13.91
CA PHE A 103 -4.71 -1.57 13.07
C PHE A 103 -3.59 -1.82 12.06
N VAL A 104 -3.11 -3.06 11.99
CA VAL A 104 -2.07 -3.48 11.05
C VAL A 104 -2.74 -4.12 9.85
N SER A 105 -2.46 -3.60 8.66
CA SER A 105 -2.98 -4.09 7.40
C SER A 105 -1.86 -4.57 6.47
N ASP A 106 -2.21 -5.03 5.30
CA ASP A 106 -1.28 -5.45 4.24
C ASP A 106 -0.82 -4.28 3.35
N GLY A 107 -1.23 -3.06 3.66
CA GLY A 107 -0.74 -1.85 2.99
C GLY A 107 -1.78 -0.75 2.83
N ALA A 108 -1.29 0.45 2.55
CA ALA A 108 -2.10 1.66 2.47
C ALA A 108 -3.22 1.61 1.42
N LYS A 109 -3.08 0.85 0.34
CA LYS A 109 -4.16 0.68 -0.65
C LYS A 109 -5.36 -0.06 -0.07
N SER A 110 -5.12 -1.11 0.69
CA SER A 110 -6.18 -1.84 1.38
C SER A 110 -6.86 -0.94 2.41
N ASP A 111 -6.10 -0.13 3.14
CA ASP A 111 -6.66 0.84 4.09
C ASP A 111 -7.54 1.88 3.39
N CYS A 112 -7.09 2.42 2.25
CA CYS A 112 -7.88 3.38 1.47
C CYS A 112 -9.19 2.77 0.94
N GLY A 113 -9.19 1.50 0.57
CA GLY A 113 -10.39 0.79 0.16
C GLY A 113 -11.32 0.49 1.33
N ASN A 114 -10.77 0.00 2.43
CA ASN A 114 -11.55 -0.46 3.58
C ASN A 114 -12.17 0.68 4.39
N ILE A 115 -11.46 1.82 4.52
CA ILE A 115 -11.95 2.96 5.31
C ILE A 115 -13.27 3.51 4.76
N GLN A 116 -13.52 3.38 3.47
CA GLN A 116 -14.76 3.85 2.84
C GLN A 116 -15.98 3.10 3.35
N GLU A 117 -15.82 1.83 3.70
CA GLU A 117 -16.91 0.97 4.19
C GLU A 117 -17.55 1.48 5.49
N ILE A 118 -16.83 2.30 6.27
CA ILE A 118 -17.36 2.87 7.52
C ILE A 118 -18.11 4.20 7.33
N PHE A 119 -18.09 4.75 6.11
CA PHE A 119 -18.78 6.00 5.79
C PHE A 119 -19.96 5.77 4.86
N GLY A 120 -21.04 6.52 5.05
CA GLY A 120 -22.19 6.50 4.13
C GLY A 120 -21.86 7.18 2.80
N VAL A 121 -22.64 6.83 1.77
CA VAL A 121 -22.46 7.33 0.39
C VAL A 121 -22.74 8.82 0.20
N ASP A 122 -23.37 9.47 1.18
CA ASP A 122 -23.72 10.91 1.12
C ASP A 122 -22.60 11.82 1.66
N ASN A 123 -21.42 11.27 1.94
CA ASN A 123 -20.29 12.05 2.40
C ASN A 123 -19.55 12.72 1.22
N THR A 124 -19.02 13.91 1.49
CA THR A 124 -18.12 14.60 0.56
C THR A 124 -16.68 14.35 0.98
N ILE A 125 -15.88 13.81 0.08
CA ILE A 125 -14.48 13.50 0.32
C ILE A 125 -13.61 14.56 -0.35
N ALA A 126 -12.72 15.18 0.42
CA ALA A 126 -11.75 16.14 -0.09
C ALA A 126 -10.42 15.43 -0.37
N ILE A 127 -9.94 15.55 -1.59
CA ILE A 127 -8.63 15.07 -2.03
C ILE A 127 -7.81 16.21 -2.60
N THR A 128 -6.48 16.07 -2.63
CA THR A 128 -5.58 17.06 -3.24
C THR A 128 -5.61 16.95 -4.76
N ASP A 129 -5.23 18.03 -5.46
CA ASP A 129 -4.97 18.02 -6.89
C ASP A 129 -3.63 18.74 -7.16
N PRO A 130 -2.63 18.07 -7.76
CA PRO A 130 -2.63 16.68 -8.24
C PRO A 130 -2.63 15.64 -7.11
N VAL A 131 -3.13 14.45 -7.39
CA VAL A 131 -3.24 13.34 -6.45
C VAL A 131 -2.85 11.99 -7.10
N TYR A 132 -2.50 11.03 -6.30
CA TYR A 132 -2.37 9.65 -6.75
C TYR A 132 -3.73 9.13 -7.22
N PRO A 133 -3.85 8.62 -8.47
CA PRO A 133 -5.16 8.31 -9.07
C PRO A 133 -6.07 7.41 -8.24
N VAL A 134 -5.49 6.52 -7.43
CA VAL A 134 -6.26 5.60 -6.59
C VAL A 134 -7.21 6.33 -5.65
N TYR A 135 -6.82 7.47 -5.09
CA TYR A 135 -7.71 8.24 -4.20
C TYR A 135 -8.92 8.84 -4.92
N LEU A 136 -8.78 9.13 -6.21
CA LEU A 136 -9.90 9.58 -7.04
C LEU A 136 -10.74 8.40 -7.53
N ASP A 137 -10.08 7.34 -8.00
CA ASP A 137 -10.74 6.21 -8.65
C ASP A 137 -11.58 5.37 -7.67
N THR A 138 -11.27 5.42 -6.37
CA THR A 138 -11.95 4.65 -5.32
C THR A 138 -13.07 5.42 -4.63
N ASN A 139 -13.19 6.73 -4.81
CA ASN A 139 -14.19 7.60 -4.22
C ASN A 139 -15.06 8.24 -5.28
#